data_e772ed6ed042411e62f5a411b3912723
#
_entry.id   e772ed6ed042411e62f5a411b3912723
#
_cell.length_a   1.000
_cell.length_b   1.000
_cell.length_c   1.000
_cell.angle_alpha   90.00
_cell.angle_beta   90.00
_cell.angle_gamma   90.00
#
_symmetry.space_group_name_H-M   'P 1'
#
loop_
_entity.id
_entity.type
_entity.pdbx_description
1 polymer ?
#
loop_
_entity_poly.entity_id
_entity_poly.type
_entity_poly.pdbx_seq_one_letter_code
_entity_poly.pdbx_strand_id
1 'polypeptide(L)'
;MNETEIVDEKVDEKIENESDESVDEVKEQFIRLAADFDNYRKRVAKNIEHDRMRIKGEIINPFLDILDSMQAAKNAKYNGIDDVLEGLNTLNKQIENVMENHGVIKIEGKGKEFDYKLHEAVGAIENDEWETEKIIEIVREGYLLNGEVLRTAKVIVSKRKEGEE
;
A
#
# COMPACT_ATOMS: atom_id res chain seq x y z
N MET A 1 -58.47 11.21 -55.31
CA MET A 1 -57.48 10.70 -54.35
C MET A 1 -57.28 9.23 -54.66
N ASN A 2 -56.09 8.86 -55.15
CA ASN A 2 -55.82 7.50 -55.64
C ASN A 2 -55.57 6.57 -54.42
N GLU A 3 -56.03 5.32 -54.53
CA GLU A 3 -55.78 4.27 -53.50
C GLU A 3 -54.32 4.07 -53.15
N THR A 4 -53.39 4.43 -54.00
CA THR A 4 -51.91 4.37 -53.81
C THR A 4 -51.42 5.42 -52.83
N GLU A 5 -51.98 6.65 -52.81
CA GLU A 5 -51.59 7.71 -51.87
C GLU A 5 -51.98 7.40 -50.42
N ILE A 6 -53.12 6.69 -50.25
CA ILE A 6 -53.63 6.28 -48.92
C ILE A 6 -52.77 5.12 -48.34
N VAL A 7 -52.18 4.28 -49.18
CA VAL A 7 -51.33 3.16 -48.74
C VAL A 7 -49.96 3.66 -48.33
N ASP A 8 -49.36 4.60 -49.05
CA ASP A 8 -48.07 5.21 -48.72
C ASP A 8 -48.16 6.02 -47.40
N GLU A 9 -49.20 6.83 -47.23
CA GLU A 9 -49.41 7.60 -45.97
C GLU A 9 -49.56 6.70 -44.75
N LYS A 10 -50.24 5.55 -44.85
CA LYS A 10 -50.38 4.57 -43.78
C LYS A 10 -49.13 3.77 -43.46
N VAL A 11 -48.25 3.57 -44.43
CA VAL A 11 -46.98 2.89 -44.26
C VAL A 11 -45.98 3.81 -43.56
N ASP A 12 -45.91 5.08 -43.95
CA ASP A 12 -45.04 6.08 -43.30
C ASP A 12 -45.44 6.35 -41.84
N GLU A 13 -46.76 6.48 -41.57
CA GLU A 13 -47.27 6.63 -40.20
C GLU A 13 -46.99 5.43 -39.30
N LYS A 14 -46.95 4.22 -39.86
CA LYS A 14 -46.61 2.99 -39.15
C LYS A 14 -45.13 2.85 -38.88
N ILE A 15 -44.28 3.29 -39.81
CA ILE A 15 -42.82 3.30 -39.62
C ILE A 15 -42.41 4.36 -38.61
N GLU A 16 -43.00 5.55 -38.61
CA GLU A 16 -42.77 6.59 -37.61
C GLU A 16 -43.18 6.12 -36.19
N ASN A 17 -44.35 5.50 -36.03
CA ASN A 17 -44.80 5.00 -34.74
C ASN A 17 -43.94 3.85 -34.21
N GLU A 18 -43.52 2.90 -35.03
CA GLU A 18 -42.61 1.80 -34.61
C GLU A 18 -41.21 2.32 -34.29
N SER A 19 -40.73 3.39 -34.94
CA SER A 19 -39.46 4.04 -34.61
C SER A 19 -39.53 4.83 -33.30
N ASP A 20 -40.61 5.52 -33.00
CA ASP A 20 -40.80 6.27 -31.74
C ASP A 20 -40.94 5.34 -30.55
N GLU A 21 -41.71 4.23 -30.65
CA GLU A 21 -41.80 3.21 -29.61
C GLU A 21 -40.42 2.60 -29.25
N SER A 22 -39.61 2.28 -30.29
CA SER A 22 -38.28 1.71 -30.08
C SER A 22 -37.31 2.71 -29.44
N VAL A 23 -37.42 4.00 -29.77
CA VAL A 23 -36.63 5.08 -29.17
C VAL A 23 -37.01 5.30 -27.71
N ASP A 24 -38.28 5.24 -27.37
CA ASP A 24 -38.72 5.42 -25.99
C ASP A 24 -38.34 4.23 -25.10
N GLU A 25 -38.42 3.00 -25.61
CA GLU A 25 -37.87 1.82 -24.88
C GLU A 25 -36.37 1.96 -24.59
N VAL A 26 -35.58 2.42 -25.56
CA VAL A 26 -34.15 2.65 -25.39
C VAL A 26 -33.90 3.75 -24.35
N LYS A 27 -34.69 4.83 -24.38
CA LYS A 27 -34.59 5.91 -23.36
C LYS A 27 -34.88 5.38 -21.95
N GLU A 28 -35.94 4.59 -21.77
CA GLU A 28 -36.29 3.98 -20.49
C GLU A 28 -35.18 3.06 -19.99
N GLN A 29 -34.62 2.22 -20.86
CA GLN A 29 -33.49 1.35 -20.52
C GLN A 29 -32.27 2.17 -20.12
N PHE A 30 -31.99 3.26 -20.83
CA PHE A 30 -30.87 4.16 -20.49
C PHE A 30 -31.04 4.83 -19.13
N ILE A 31 -32.26 5.33 -18.83
CA ILE A 31 -32.58 5.95 -17.54
C ILE A 31 -32.41 4.92 -16.40
N ARG A 32 -32.90 3.71 -16.62
CA ARG A 32 -32.76 2.61 -15.65
C ARG A 32 -31.30 2.25 -15.42
N LEU A 33 -30.52 2.10 -16.50
CA LEU A 33 -29.10 1.81 -16.43
C LEU A 33 -28.33 2.92 -15.70
N ALA A 34 -28.65 4.18 -15.98
CA ALA A 34 -28.05 5.32 -15.30
C ALA A 34 -28.34 5.32 -13.78
N ALA A 35 -29.57 5.00 -13.40
CA ALA A 35 -29.94 4.86 -11.99
C ALA A 35 -29.22 3.68 -11.31
N ASP A 36 -29.14 2.54 -11.97
CA ASP A 36 -28.42 1.36 -11.48
C ASP A 36 -26.91 1.64 -11.33
N PHE A 37 -26.34 2.35 -12.29
CA PHE A 37 -24.93 2.77 -12.24
C PHE A 37 -24.66 3.72 -11.08
N ASP A 38 -25.53 4.69 -10.82
CA ASP A 38 -25.40 5.62 -9.68
C ASP A 38 -25.52 4.88 -8.34
N ASN A 39 -26.46 3.94 -8.22
CA ASN A 39 -26.61 3.07 -7.07
C ASN A 39 -25.36 2.17 -6.87
N TYR A 40 -24.84 1.59 -7.96
CA TYR A 40 -23.61 0.82 -7.93
C TYR A 40 -22.42 1.66 -7.43
N ARG A 41 -22.26 2.87 -7.96
CA ARG A 41 -21.19 3.79 -7.58
C ARG A 41 -21.25 4.17 -6.10
N LYS A 42 -22.45 4.46 -5.58
CA LYS A 42 -22.67 4.73 -4.15
C LYS A 42 -22.34 3.53 -3.26
N ARG A 43 -22.72 2.33 -3.69
CA ARG A 43 -22.42 1.08 -2.97
C ARG A 43 -20.92 0.80 -2.95
N VAL A 44 -20.21 0.96 -4.09
CA VAL A 44 -18.76 0.79 -4.18
C VAL A 44 -18.04 1.78 -3.26
N ALA A 45 -18.42 3.06 -3.29
CA ALA A 45 -17.83 4.07 -2.43
C ALA A 45 -17.96 3.72 -0.94
N LYS A 46 -19.15 3.25 -0.52
CA LYS A 46 -19.40 2.81 0.86
C LYS A 46 -18.57 1.58 1.23
N ASN A 47 -18.44 0.61 0.32
CA ASN A 47 -17.63 -0.59 0.54
C ASN A 47 -16.15 -0.25 0.69
N ILE A 48 -15.61 0.63 -0.17
CA ILE A 48 -14.22 1.12 -0.06
C ILE A 48 -13.95 1.76 1.30
N GLU A 49 -14.89 2.60 1.78
CA GLU A 49 -14.75 3.24 3.10
C GLU A 49 -14.74 2.21 4.23
N HIS A 50 -15.65 1.24 4.18
CA HIS A 50 -15.72 0.15 5.14
C HIS A 50 -14.44 -0.71 5.14
N ASP A 51 -13.95 -1.07 3.94
CA ASP A 51 -12.71 -1.86 3.80
C ASP A 51 -11.49 -1.09 4.32
N ARG A 52 -11.42 0.22 4.06
CA ARG A 52 -10.35 1.07 4.62
C ARG A 52 -10.36 1.05 6.16
N MET A 53 -11.53 1.14 6.78
CA MET A 53 -11.64 1.09 8.25
C MET A 53 -11.26 -0.28 8.79
N ARG A 54 -11.69 -1.36 8.13
CA ARG A 54 -11.32 -2.73 8.49
C ARG A 54 -9.80 -2.95 8.41
N ILE A 55 -9.18 -2.56 7.29
CA ILE A 55 -7.72 -2.68 7.09
C ILE A 55 -6.96 -1.87 8.15
N LYS A 56 -7.39 -0.64 8.46
CA LYS A 56 -6.80 0.14 9.55
C LYS A 56 -6.88 -0.59 10.89
N GLY A 57 -8.02 -1.21 11.18
CA GLY A 57 -8.20 -2.01 12.40
C GLY A 57 -7.25 -3.21 12.44
N GLU A 58 -7.14 -3.95 11.36
CA GLU A 58 -6.23 -5.11 11.24
C GLU A 58 -4.76 -4.73 11.47
N ILE A 59 -4.35 -3.55 11.00
CA ILE A 59 -2.99 -3.05 11.22
C ILE A 59 -2.79 -2.55 12.66
N ILE A 60 -3.79 -1.87 13.24
CA ILE A 60 -3.64 -1.22 14.55
C ILE A 60 -3.78 -2.21 15.71
N ASN A 61 -4.67 -3.20 15.61
CA ASN A 61 -4.93 -4.13 16.70
C ASN A 61 -3.68 -4.81 17.29
N PRO A 62 -2.73 -5.35 16.48
CA PRO A 62 -1.51 -5.95 17.02
C PRO A 62 -0.64 -4.96 17.81
N PHE A 63 -0.70 -3.66 17.50
CA PHE A 63 0.04 -2.65 18.28
C PHE A 63 -0.60 -2.39 19.64
N LEU A 64 -1.90 -2.64 19.82
CA LEU A 64 -2.53 -2.58 21.13
C LEU A 64 -2.00 -3.68 22.05
N ASP A 65 -1.79 -4.89 21.54
CA ASP A 65 -1.18 -6.00 22.30
C ASP A 65 0.26 -5.66 22.74
N ILE A 66 1.03 -4.97 21.88
CA ILE A 66 2.37 -4.49 22.22
C ILE A 66 2.29 -3.40 23.32
N LEU A 67 1.32 -2.49 23.19
CA LEU A 67 1.09 -1.44 24.19
C LEU A 67 0.76 -2.05 25.56
N ASP A 68 -0.08 -3.08 25.60
CA ASP A 68 -0.42 -3.81 26.84
C ASP A 68 0.82 -4.50 27.41
N SER A 69 1.66 -5.10 26.57
CA SER A 69 2.94 -5.69 26.98
C SER A 69 3.90 -4.66 27.56
N MET A 70 3.99 -3.47 26.94
CA MET A 70 4.78 -2.34 27.47
C MET A 70 4.25 -1.86 28.84
N GLN A 71 2.92 -1.79 28.99
CA GLN A 71 2.30 -1.41 30.26
C GLN A 71 2.59 -2.44 31.36
N ALA A 72 2.53 -3.73 31.03
CA ALA A 72 2.90 -4.81 31.94
C ALA A 72 4.38 -4.73 32.34
N ALA A 73 5.27 -4.53 31.36
CA ALA A 73 6.71 -4.35 31.60
C ALA A 73 7.00 -3.15 32.51
N LYS A 74 6.31 -2.02 32.31
CA LYS A 74 6.46 -0.82 33.17
C LYS A 74 6.11 -1.11 34.63
N ASN A 75 5.17 -2.00 34.91
CA ASN A 75 4.69 -2.32 36.25
C ASN A 75 5.40 -3.54 36.86
N ALA A 76 6.28 -4.22 36.10
CA ALA A 76 7.03 -5.37 36.58
C ALA A 76 8.09 -4.98 37.59
N LYS A 77 8.45 -5.95 38.46
CA LYS A 77 9.60 -5.80 39.32
C LYS A 77 10.81 -6.46 38.67
N TYR A 78 11.87 -5.71 38.54
CA TYR A 78 13.13 -6.17 37.96
C TYR A 78 14.18 -6.36 39.06
N ASN A 79 14.96 -7.44 38.97
CA ASN A 79 16.03 -7.73 39.92
C ASN A 79 17.36 -7.08 39.49
N GLY A 80 17.46 -6.68 38.20
CA GLY A 80 18.65 -6.06 37.63
C GLY A 80 18.42 -5.49 36.25
N ILE A 81 19.48 -4.92 35.70
CA ILE A 81 19.46 -4.33 34.34
C ILE A 81 19.23 -5.39 33.26
N ASP A 82 19.72 -6.62 33.48
CA ASP A 82 19.61 -7.71 32.53
C ASP A 82 18.14 -8.11 32.28
N ASP A 83 17.33 -8.15 33.32
CA ASP A 83 15.88 -8.42 33.22
C ASP A 83 15.18 -7.34 32.39
N VAL A 84 15.60 -6.07 32.54
CA VAL A 84 15.06 -4.94 31.78
C VAL A 84 15.43 -5.08 30.29
N LEU A 85 16.68 -5.44 29.99
CA LEU A 85 17.15 -5.65 28.62
C LEU A 85 16.44 -6.83 27.96
N GLU A 86 16.19 -7.91 28.67
CA GLU A 86 15.41 -9.04 28.16
C GLU A 86 13.96 -8.63 27.85
N GLY A 87 13.33 -7.85 28.72
CA GLY A 87 12.00 -7.29 28.50
C GLY A 87 11.95 -6.41 27.24
N LEU A 88 12.93 -5.53 27.05
CA LEU A 88 13.04 -4.69 25.85
C LEU A 88 13.24 -5.51 24.58
N ASN A 89 14.11 -6.54 24.62
CA ASN A 89 14.30 -7.44 23.50
C ASN A 89 13.03 -8.20 23.13
N THR A 90 12.24 -8.58 24.11
CA THR A 90 10.95 -9.25 23.91
C THR A 90 9.96 -8.32 23.20
N LEU A 91 9.86 -7.06 23.64
CA LEU A 91 9.01 -6.05 22.99
C LEU A 91 9.46 -5.77 21.55
N ASN A 92 10.78 -5.66 21.33
CA ASN A 92 11.33 -5.46 19.99
C ASN A 92 10.94 -6.60 19.05
N LYS A 93 11.08 -7.85 19.49
CA LYS A 93 10.66 -9.04 18.72
C LYS A 93 9.16 -9.04 18.42
N GLN A 94 8.31 -8.59 19.34
CA GLN A 94 6.88 -8.48 19.09
C GLN A 94 6.59 -7.47 17.97
N ILE A 95 7.28 -6.33 17.97
CA ILE A 95 7.15 -5.32 16.90
C ILE A 95 7.62 -5.89 15.56
N GLU A 96 8.79 -6.55 15.53
CA GLU A 96 9.33 -7.18 14.33
C GLU A 96 8.36 -8.21 13.75
N ASN A 97 7.80 -9.10 14.59
CA ASN A 97 6.81 -10.08 14.18
C ASN A 97 5.54 -9.44 13.59
N VAL A 98 5.04 -8.36 14.19
CA VAL A 98 3.88 -7.62 13.63
C VAL A 98 4.22 -7.05 12.27
N MET A 99 5.39 -6.46 12.10
CA MET A 99 5.84 -5.92 10.83
C MET A 99 5.95 -7.01 9.76
N GLU A 100 6.57 -8.15 10.07
CA GLU A 100 6.71 -9.28 9.15
C GLU A 100 5.36 -9.86 8.73
N ASN A 101 4.43 -10.02 9.67
CA ASN A 101 3.06 -10.51 9.38
C ASN A 101 2.28 -9.60 8.43
N HIS A 102 2.64 -8.31 8.39
CA HIS A 102 2.07 -7.33 7.45
C HIS A 102 2.92 -7.13 6.19
N GLY A 103 3.91 -8.01 5.94
CA GLY A 103 4.75 -7.97 4.74
C GLY A 103 5.83 -6.89 4.77
N VAL A 104 6.13 -6.35 5.95
CA VAL A 104 7.23 -5.40 6.13
C VAL A 104 8.51 -6.16 6.43
N ILE A 105 9.50 -6.03 5.55
CA ILE A 105 10.81 -6.71 5.64
C ILE A 105 11.90 -5.66 5.72
N LYS A 106 12.86 -5.90 6.60
CA LYS A 106 14.04 -5.05 6.77
C LYS A 106 14.98 -5.17 5.58
N ILE A 107 15.48 -4.04 5.09
CA ILE A 107 16.49 -4.01 4.03
C ILE A 107 17.84 -4.42 4.62
N GLU A 108 18.46 -5.44 4.04
CA GLU A 108 19.82 -5.83 4.40
C GLU A 108 20.82 -4.72 4.02
N GLY A 109 21.84 -4.51 4.84
CA GLY A 109 22.79 -3.43 4.58
C GLY A 109 24.23 -3.81 4.87
N LYS A 110 24.62 -3.92 6.13
CA LYS A 110 26.03 -4.08 6.50
C LYS A 110 26.72 -5.24 5.76
N GLY A 111 27.80 -4.92 5.05
CA GLY A 111 28.58 -5.88 4.26
C GLY A 111 28.02 -6.13 2.84
N LYS A 112 26.85 -5.58 2.50
CA LYS A 112 26.27 -5.67 1.15
C LYS A 112 26.76 -4.53 0.26
N GLU A 113 26.58 -4.70 -1.04
CA GLU A 113 26.81 -3.63 -2.02
C GLU A 113 25.75 -2.55 -1.89
N PHE A 114 26.14 -1.33 -2.17
CA PHE A 114 25.22 -0.20 -2.18
C PHE A 114 24.28 -0.30 -3.40
N ASP A 115 22.98 -0.25 -3.13
CA ASP A 115 21.95 -0.15 -4.16
C ASP A 115 21.15 1.15 -3.96
N TYR A 116 21.22 2.05 -4.93
CA TYR A 116 20.54 3.35 -4.90
C TYR A 116 19.00 3.27 -4.78
N LYS A 117 18.43 2.10 -5.10
CA LYS A 117 16.98 1.87 -4.93
C LYS A 117 16.60 1.55 -3.49
N LEU A 118 17.51 0.94 -2.76
CA LEU A 118 17.26 0.44 -1.40
C LEU A 118 17.93 1.29 -0.33
N HIS A 119 19.03 1.96 -0.70
CA HIS A 119 19.91 2.64 0.24
C HIS A 119 20.08 4.12 -0.12
N GLU A 120 20.25 4.93 0.91
CA GLU A 120 20.62 6.35 0.84
C GLU A 120 21.98 6.53 1.54
N ALA A 121 23.03 6.82 0.79
CA ALA A 121 24.35 7.08 1.37
C ALA A 121 24.36 8.46 2.06
N VAL A 122 24.54 8.47 3.37
CA VAL A 122 24.62 9.70 4.18
C VAL A 122 26.05 10.07 4.52
N GLY A 123 27.01 9.20 4.24
CA GLY A 123 28.42 9.43 4.43
C GLY A 123 29.26 8.36 3.74
N ALA A 124 30.55 8.65 3.55
CA ALA A 124 31.53 7.71 3.07
C ALA A 124 32.77 7.75 3.98
N ILE A 125 33.32 6.58 4.29
CA ILE A 125 34.53 6.42 5.10
C ILE A 125 35.60 5.75 4.24
N GLU A 126 36.80 6.31 4.25
CA GLU A 126 37.95 5.68 3.64
C GLU A 126 38.31 4.43 4.42
N ASN A 127 38.30 3.29 3.76
CA ASN A 127 38.60 2.01 4.39
C ASN A 127 39.31 1.10 3.38
N ASP A 128 40.44 0.61 3.78
CA ASP A 128 41.28 -0.29 2.93
C ASP A 128 40.85 -1.76 3.06
N GLU A 129 40.06 -2.11 4.08
CA GLU A 129 39.58 -3.48 4.33
C GLU A 129 38.35 -3.86 3.48
N TRP A 130 37.62 -2.87 3.00
CA TRP A 130 36.36 -3.06 2.26
C TRP A 130 36.53 -2.59 0.81
N GLU A 131 35.92 -3.34 -0.11
CA GLU A 131 35.80 -2.87 -1.49
C GLU A 131 35.00 -1.56 -1.55
N THR A 132 35.25 -0.78 -2.58
CA THR A 132 34.50 0.47 -2.82
C THR A 132 32.99 0.20 -2.94
N GLU A 133 32.16 1.11 -2.42
CA GLU A 133 30.70 1.06 -2.46
C GLU A 133 30.05 -0.06 -1.61
N LYS A 134 30.77 -0.65 -0.66
CA LYS A 134 30.15 -1.53 0.32
C LYS A 134 29.61 -0.75 1.50
N ILE A 135 28.52 -1.24 2.05
CA ILE A 135 27.87 -0.64 3.24
C ILE A 135 28.65 -1.05 4.48
N ILE A 136 29.26 -0.07 5.13
CA ILE A 136 30.02 -0.26 6.37
C ILE A 136 29.10 -0.27 7.57
N GLU A 137 28.15 0.68 7.59
CA GLU A 137 27.26 0.90 8.73
C GLU A 137 25.87 1.33 8.25
N ILE A 138 24.86 0.90 9.03
CA ILE A 138 23.48 1.34 8.86
C ILE A 138 23.19 2.38 9.93
N VAL A 139 23.03 3.63 9.51
CA VAL A 139 22.66 4.76 10.39
C VAL A 139 21.17 4.74 10.71
N ARG A 140 20.34 4.31 9.74
CA ARG A 140 18.89 4.16 9.91
C ARG A 140 18.41 2.98 9.07
N GLU A 141 17.67 2.08 9.71
CA GLU A 141 17.11 0.92 9.03
C GLU A 141 16.13 1.30 7.92
N GLY A 142 16.19 0.58 6.79
CA GLY A 142 15.25 0.65 5.69
C GLY A 142 14.27 -0.51 5.73
N TYR A 143 13.12 -0.33 5.08
CA TYR A 143 12.07 -1.36 5.06
C TYR A 143 11.38 -1.44 3.70
N LEU A 144 11.02 -2.65 3.31
CA LEU A 144 10.15 -2.96 2.19
C LEU A 144 8.76 -3.31 2.71
N LEU A 145 7.73 -3.00 1.95
CA LEU A 145 6.36 -3.48 2.15
C LEU A 145 5.95 -4.28 0.92
N ASN A 146 5.78 -5.60 1.07
CA ASN A 146 5.44 -6.50 -0.03
C ASN A 146 6.38 -6.39 -1.25
N GLY A 147 7.67 -6.12 -1.01
CA GLY A 147 8.69 -5.94 -2.05
C GLY A 147 8.85 -4.51 -2.57
N GLU A 148 7.98 -3.58 -2.22
CA GLU A 148 8.12 -2.16 -2.56
C GLU A 148 8.82 -1.38 -1.44
N VAL A 149 9.65 -0.40 -1.80
CA VAL A 149 10.39 0.40 -0.81
C VAL A 149 9.44 1.29 -0.02
N LEU A 150 9.25 0.96 1.25
CA LEU A 150 8.53 1.80 2.19
C LEU A 150 9.41 2.96 2.70
N ARG A 151 10.68 2.66 2.94
CA ARG A 151 11.71 3.62 3.36
C ARG A 151 13.09 3.05 3.06
N THR A 152 13.96 3.83 2.42
CA THR A 152 15.36 3.46 2.19
C THR A 152 16.15 3.36 3.49
N ALA A 153 17.16 2.49 3.51
CA ALA A 153 18.13 2.46 4.59
C ALA A 153 19.15 3.60 4.42
N LYS A 154 19.41 4.37 5.50
CA LYS A 154 20.50 5.34 5.50
C LYS A 154 21.79 4.66 5.93
N VAL A 155 22.78 4.75 5.06
CA VAL A 155 24.02 3.97 5.22
C VAL A 155 25.27 4.82 5.07
N ILE A 156 26.36 4.34 5.66
CA ILE A 156 27.72 4.81 5.40
C ILE A 156 28.39 3.78 4.51
N VAL A 157 28.95 4.24 3.41
CA VAL A 157 29.63 3.39 2.42
C VAL A 157 31.14 3.50 2.51
N SER A 158 31.84 2.47 2.05
CA SER A 158 33.30 2.49 1.87
C SER A 158 33.67 3.32 0.64
N LYS A 159 34.67 4.18 0.79
CA LYS A 159 35.37 4.85 -0.31
C LYS A 159 36.81 4.37 -0.29
N ARG A 160 37.34 4.04 -1.46
CA ARG A 160 38.78 3.70 -1.58
C ARG A 160 39.59 4.98 -1.36
N LYS A 161 40.74 4.88 -0.64
CA LYS A 161 41.70 5.98 -0.61
C LYS A 161 42.11 6.29 -2.04
N GLU A 162 41.98 7.54 -2.46
CA GLU A 162 42.67 8.00 -3.67
C GLU A 162 44.16 7.88 -3.40
N GLY A 163 44.81 6.92 -4.04
CA GLY A 163 46.24 6.75 -3.90
C GLY A 163 46.92 8.01 -4.35
N GLU A 164 47.89 8.45 -3.55
CA GLU A 164 48.94 9.34 -4.04
C GLU A 164 49.60 8.66 -5.23
N GLU A 165 49.43 9.21 -6.46
CA GLU A 165 50.26 8.93 -7.60
C GLU A 165 51.64 9.54 -7.40
#